data_b1f37d96dac0ef8e3fce29ff537fe2dc
#
_entry.id   b1f37d96dac0ef8e3fce29ff537fe2dc
#
_cell.length_a   1.000
_cell.length_b   1.000
_cell.length_c   1.000
_cell.angle_alpha   90.00
_cell.angle_beta   90.00
_cell.angle_gamma   90.00
#
_symmetry.space_group_name_H-M   'P 1'
#
loop_
_entity.id
_entity.type
_entity.pdbx_description
1 polymer ?
#
loop_
_entity_poly.entity_id
_entity_poly.type
_entity_poly.pdbx_seq_one_letter_code
_entity_poly.pdbx_strand_id
1 'polypeptide(L)'
;MAQCDFIIESCAGSQIRPNHHKQTCGSPIMAEDQRVRGYCAYDWGKSAFETSVTTAIFPAWFAFLFAEANGISTKFLGSEWTADAMFSAAVMVGALLVAICAPSLGVIADRRMIKIWWLRVLTVIGSVSCILLAASPYLGISMGWVWAMIMFMVANVGLNGAGVFYNALLPHMGDDSEMDAISNKAFAAGYLGGGILLVVHLGMWLTLEGTWVIPFIMASSGLWWLGFAQMTFRMIPEPHIENEMEPMGVVDSTKMALGEVKSTLGDIKSFRTLFIYMIAYFCFIDGINSVTALAGVFGIVVLGLTTTGLIMTILIIQFVAAPAAIGFTKLADKWGTKKALHFSLVCWCVVIVGALSFAPLELENHDEYDIQYTWDEENNTYTVEAREGVNNIAALPDDDEQIWAFDNEDILPVEENSDVKRQGYAVKWAFDDDGKPITITVNLTADALANLKSSMDESRFSYSIEGGEFGEQTEVGVNHPSSLGDGVLDAIPETVRSVIWEPLGMSVFYQFLLLGVFAGALLGGSQGLARSMFGQMVPETRSAEFFGFFGFFGKVAALLGPLIYSLMTVWFDSRVGIFALSILIIAGAIILRKVDVEDGIAVAKAEDERNRSASHE
;
A
#
# COMPACT_ATOMS: atom_id res chain seq x y z
N MET A 1 -5.55 -50.22 -8.54
CA MET A 1 -6.43 -51.03 -7.67
C MET A 1 -5.69 -52.20 -6.99
N ALA A 2 -4.36 -52.20 -6.96
CA ALA A 2 -3.57 -53.31 -6.39
C ALA A 2 -2.56 -52.86 -5.31
N GLN A 3 -2.76 -51.71 -4.71
CA GLN A 3 -1.90 -51.13 -3.64
C GLN A 3 -2.65 -50.73 -2.38
N CYS A 4 -3.97 -50.97 -2.31
CA CYS A 4 -4.79 -50.72 -1.11
C CYS A 4 -4.99 -51.94 -0.23
N ASP A 5 -4.68 -53.14 -0.67
CA ASP A 5 -5.00 -54.37 0.09
C ASP A 5 -3.93 -54.74 1.13
N PHE A 6 -2.74 -54.11 1.12
CA PHE A 6 -1.66 -54.43 2.06
C PHE A 6 -1.70 -53.68 3.41
N ILE A 7 -2.59 -52.74 3.57
CA ILE A 7 -2.71 -51.95 4.81
C ILE A 7 -3.88 -52.41 5.72
N ILE A 8 -4.77 -53.25 5.22
CA ILE A 8 -5.97 -53.69 5.96
C ILE A 8 -5.69 -54.86 6.91
N GLU A 9 -4.64 -55.63 6.71
CA GLU A 9 -4.34 -56.80 7.57
C GLU A 9 -3.58 -56.50 8.86
N SER A 10 -3.07 -55.29 9.07
CA SER A 10 -2.33 -54.91 10.31
C SER A 10 -3.19 -54.33 11.43
N CYS A 11 -4.48 -54.15 11.22
CA CYS A 11 -5.39 -53.53 12.25
C CYS A 11 -6.42 -54.51 12.86
N ALA A 12 -6.30 -55.83 12.63
CA ALA A 12 -7.26 -56.82 13.13
C ALA A 12 -6.80 -57.52 14.42
N GLY A 13 -6.42 -56.77 15.44
CA GLY A 13 -5.94 -57.36 16.71
C GLY A 13 -6.05 -56.51 17.97
N SER A 14 -7.15 -55.82 18.20
CA SER A 14 -7.50 -55.36 19.58
C SER A 14 -8.98 -55.06 19.69
N GLN A 15 -9.67 -55.83 20.52
CA GLN A 15 -11.05 -55.60 20.92
C GLN A 15 -11.13 -54.34 21.75
N ILE A 16 -11.80 -53.28 21.25
CA ILE A 16 -12.30 -52.18 22.07
C ILE A 16 -13.69 -51.76 21.56
N ARG A 17 -14.58 -51.52 22.51
CA ARG A 17 -16.01 -51.23 22.40
C ARG A 17 -16.33 -50.00 21.53
N PRO A 18 -17.55 -49.90 20.97
CA PRO A 18 -17.93 -48.78 20.12
C PRO A 18 -18.37 -47.58 20.94
N ASN A 19 -17.71 -46.43 20.74
CA ASN A 19 -18.35 -45.15 20.99
C ASN A 19 -17.99 -44.17 19.87
N HIS A 20 -19.03 -43.56 19.34
CA HIS A 20 -19.09 -42.72 18.18
C HIS A 20 -18.19 -41.50 18.24
N HIS A 21 -17.23 -41.40 17.31
CA HIS A 21 -16.92 -40.19 16.56
C HIS A 21 -16.23 -40.63 15.26
N LYS A 22 -16.88 -40.38 14.12
CA LYS A 22 -16.24 -40.52 12.80
C LYS A 22 -15.16 -39.45 12.69
N GLN A 23 -13.95 -39.73 13.14
CA GLN A 23 -12.76 -39.06 12.69
C GLN A 23 -12.42 -39.65 11.31
N THR A 24 -12.58 -38.85 10.27
CA THR A 24 -12.02 -39.15 8.96
C THR A 24 -10.50 -39.15 9.08
N CYS A 25 -9.88 -40.31 9.07
CA CYS A 25 -8.44 -40.50 8.96
C CYS A 25 -7.98 -40.00 7.57
N GLY A 26 -7.75 -38.70 7.43
CA GLY A 26 -6.88 -38.14 6.40
C GLY A 26 -5.42 -38.34 6.84
N SER A 27 -4.52 -38.65 5.91
CA SER A 27 -3.09 -38.71 6.26
C SER A 27 -2.63 -37.35 6.82
N PRO A 28 -1.69 -37.30 7.78
CA PRO A 28 -1.19 -36.05 8.38
C PRO A 28 -0.74 -35.03 7.32
N ILE A 29 -0.08 -35.49 6.27
CA ILE A 29 0.40 -34.68 5.13
C ILE A 29 -0.76 -34.00 4.37
N MET A 30 -1.90 -34.68 4.17
CA MET A 30 -3.07 -34.09 3.51
C MET A 30 -3.77 -33.03 4.38
N ALA A 31 -3.75 -33.20 5.69
CA ALA A 31 -4.30 -32.21 6.63
C ALA A 31 -3.42 -30.95 6.70
N GLU A 32 -2.10 -31.09 6.60
CA GLU A 32 -1.14 -29.99 6.59
C GLU A 32 -1.22 -29.16 5.30
N ASP A 33 -1.25 -29.79 4.13
CA ASP A 33 -1.46 -29.09 2.85
C ASP A 33 -2.81 -28.33 2.83
N GLN A 34 -3.84 -28.84 3.49
CA GLN A 34 -5.13 -28.18 3.59
C GLN A 34 -5.06 -26.91 4.46
N ARG A 35 -4.32 -26.93 5.58
CA ARG A 35 -4.13 -25.73 6.44
C ARG A 35 -3.36 -24.65 5.70
N VAL A 36 -2.27 -25.00 5.03
CA VAL A 36 -1.47 -24.05 4.23
C VAL A 36 -2.31 -23.44 3.10
N ARG A 37 -3.16 -24.21 2.42
CA ARG A 37 -4.11 -23.68 1.42
C ARG A 37 -5.09 -22.68 2.04
N GLY A 38 -5.64 -22.99 3.21
CA GLY A 38 -6.51 -22.08 3.96
C GLY A 38 -5.79 -20.79 4.35
N TYR A 39 -4.52 -20.88 4.74
CA TYR A 39 -3.68 -19.73 5.06
C TYR A 39 -3.43 -18.84 3.84
N CYS A 40 -3.06 -19.43 2.71
CA CYS A 40 -2.88 -18.68 1.45
C CYS A 40 -4.20 -18.06 0.93
N ALA A 41 -5.35 -18.71 1.14
CA ALA A 41 -6.64 -18.20 0.72
C ALA A 41 -7.04 -16.90 1.45
N TYR A 42 -6.57 -16.70 2.68
CA TYR A 42 -6.79 -15.45 3.40
C TYR A 42 -6.07 -14.27 2.75
N ASP A 43 -4.77 -14.44 2.44
CA ASP A 43 -3.99 -13.39 1.76
C ASP A 43 -4.55 -13.11 0.36
N TRP A 44 -4.97 -14.15 -0.38
CA TRP A 44 -5.66 -13.99 -1.66
C TRP A 44 -6.90 -13.10 -1.56
N GLY A 45 -7.72 -13.33 -0.52
CA GLY A 45 -8.96 -12.58 -0.31
C GLY A 45 -8.74 -11.14 0.15
N LYS A 46 -7.94 -10.94 1.21
CA LYS A 46 -7.77 -9.62 1.84
C LYS A 46 -7.06 -8.62 0.93
N SER A 47 -6.14 -9.10 0.08
CA SER A 47 -5.36 -8.23 -0.81
C SER A 47 -6.23 -7.50 -1.85
N ALA A 48 -7.43 -7.99 -2.12
CA ALA A 48 -8.40 -7.27 -2.93
C ALA A 48 -8.78 -5.90 -2.35
N PHE A 49 -9.03 -5.84 -1.03
CA PHE A 49 -9.28 -4.58 -0.35
C PHE A 49 -8.04 -3.69 -0.31
N GLU A 50 -6.86 -4.26 -0.02
CA GLU A 50 -5.61 -3.51 0.02
C GLU A 50 -5.28 -2.88 -1.35
N THR A 51 -5.40 -3.66 -2.44
CA THR A 51 -4.97 -3.22 -3.77
C THR A 51 -6.02 -2.37 -4.47
N SER A 52 -7.24 -2.88 -4.61
CA SER A 52 -8.28 -2.18 -5.38
C SER A 52 -8.90 -1.01 -4.63
N VAL A 53 -9.19 -1.18 -3.33
CA VAL A 53 -9.87 -0.12 -2.57
C VAL A 53 -8.86 0.84 -1.97
N THR A 54 -7.98 0.36 -1.07
CA THR A 54 -7.12 1.24 -0.28
C THR A 54 -6.10 1.98 -1.14
N THR A 55 -5.51 1.31 -2.14
CA THR A 55 -4.41 1.88 -2.92
C THR A 55 -4.89 2.55 -4.21
N ALA A 56 -5.80 1.92 -4.98
CA ALA A 56 -6.11 2.39 -6.31
C ALA A 56 -7.29 3.37 -6.37
N ILE A 57 -8.41 3.06 -5.71
CA ILE A 57 -9.69 3.72 -6.04
C ILE A 57 -10.18 4.66 -4.92
N PHE A 58 -10.12 4.21 -3.68
CA PHE A 58 -10.76 4.95 -2.59
C PHE A 58 -10.18 6.34 -2.33
N PRO A 59 -8.86 6.60 -2.41
CA PRO A 59 -8.32 7.94 -2.18
C PRO A 59 -8.92 8.98 -3.13
N ALA A 60 -8.99 8.67 -4.43
CA ALA A 60 -9.59 9.55 -5.43
C ALA A 60 -11.10 9.71 -5.23
N TRP A 61 -11.81 8.60 -4.94
CA TRP A 61 -13.24 8.63 -4.66
C TRP A 61 -13.58 9.44 -3.42
N PHE A 62 -12.80 9.31 -2.37
CA PHE A 62 -13.00 10.10 -1.15
C PHE A 62 -12.77 11.59 -1.41
N ALA A 63 -11.70 11.93 -2.13
CA ALA A 63 -11.41 13.31 -2.51
C ALA A 63 -12.55 13.92 -3.32
N PHE A 64 -13.11 13.17 -4.28
CA PHE A 64 -14.29 13.59 -5.06
C PHE A 64 -15.50 13.86 -4.17
N LEU A 65 -15.90 12.92 -3.31
CA LEU A 65 -17.05 13.09 -2.41
C LEU A 65 -16.85 14.25 -1.42
N PHE A 66 -15.63 14.42 -0.96
CA PHE A 66 -15.29 15.51 -0.05
C PHE A 66 -15.37 16.87 -0.75
N ALA A 67 -14.81 16.99 -1.94
CA ALA A 67 -14.82 18.21 -2.73
C ALA A 67 -16.23 18.61 -3.13
N GLU A 68 -17.07 17.64 -3.53
CA GLU A 68 -18.49 17.88 -3.85
C GLU A 68 -19.27 18.45 -2.65
N ALA A 69 -18.92 18.03 -1.43
CA ALA A 69 -19.62 18.46 -0.21
C ALA A 69 -19.06 19.73 0.41
N ASN A 70 -17.75 19.96 0.37
CA ASN A 70 -17.06 20.96 1.17
C ASN A 70 -16.19 21.92 0.36
N GLY A 71 -15.96 21.67 -0.93
CA GLY A 71 -14.94 22.35 -1.70
C GLY A 71 -13.53 21.87 -1.31
N ILE A 72 -12.56 22.78 -1.30
CA ILE A 72 -11.15 22.49 -1.01
C ILE A 72 -10.95 22.06 0.44
N SER A 73 -11.65 22.69 1.41
CA SER A 73 -11.46 22.42 2.83
C SER A 73 -12.75 22.51 3.63
N THR A 74 -12.75 21.93 4.81
CA THR A 74 -13.83 22.04 5.80
C THR A 74 -13.28 22.38 7.18
N LYS A 75 -14.05 23.10 8.00
CA LYS A 75 -13.66 23.41 9.39
C LYS A 75 -13.92 22.21 10.29
N PHE A 76 -12.87 21.63 10.83
CA PHE A 76 -12.94 20.56 11.82
C PHE A 76 -11.96 20.82 12.97
N LEU A 77 -12.41 20.65 14.22
CA LEU A 77 -11.63 20.94 15.44
C LEU A 77 -10.97 22.34 15.48
N GLY A 78 -11.56 23.32 14.83
CA GLY A 78 -11.09 24.71 14.85
C GLY A 78 -10.02 25.05 13.79
N SER A 79 -9.61 24.09 12.96
CA SER A 79 -8.69 24.26 11.85
C SER A 79 -9.38 23.92 10.52
N GLU A 80 -8.84 24.39 9.41
CA GLU A 80 -9.25 23.99 8.06
C GLU A 80 -8.56 22.68 7.70
N TRP A 81 -9.35 21.72 7.18
CA TRP A 81 -8.91 20.39 6.81
C TRP A 81 -9.27 20.10 5.36
N THR A 82 -8.30 19.69 4.59
CA THR A 82 -8.43 19.24 3.21
C THR A 82 -8.81 17.75 3.14
N ALA A 83 -9.19 17.25 1.96
CA ALA A 83 -9.56 15.86 1.77
C ALA A 83 -8.44 14.88 2.16
N ASP A 84 -7.21 15.18 1.74
CA ASP A 84 -6.02 14.35 2.03
C ASP A 84 -5.65 14.36 3.52
N ALA A 85 -5.77 15.50 4.19
CA ALA A 85 -5.57 15.61 5.64
C ALA A 85 -6.60 14.78 6.41
N MET A 86 -7.88 14.84 6.03
CA MET A 86 -8.95 14.02 6.63
C MET A 86 -8.74 12.52 6.38
N PHE A 87 -8.39 12.16 5.15
CA PHE A 87 -8.09 10.78 4.78
C PHE A 87 -6.91 10.22 5.58
N SER A 88 -5.81 10.97 5.62
CA SER A 88 -4.60 10.60 6.38
C SER A 88 -4.88 10.45 7.87
N ALA A 89 -5.66 11.36 8.45
CA ALA A 89 -6.07 11.28 9.86
C ALA A 89 -6.92 10.03 10.13
N ALA A 90 -7.85 9.67 9.24
CA ALA A 90 -8.67 8.47 9.39
C ALA A 90 -7.83 7.18 9.35
N VAL A 91 -6.87 7.10 8.42
CA VAL A 91 -5.91 5.99 8.33
C VAL A 91 -5.07 5.90 9.60
N MET A 92 -4.53 7.03 10.06
CA MET A 92 -3.68 7.10 11.24
C MET A 92 -4.43 6.68 12.51
N VAL A 93 -5.65 7.19 12.73
CA VAL A 93 -6.48 6.82 13.90
C VAL A 93 -6.79 5.33 13.88
N GLY A 94 -7.18 4.78 12.73
CA GLY A 94 -7.44 3.35 12.58
C GLY A 94 -6.20 2.49 12.89
N ALA A 95 -5.05 2.86 12.35
CA ALA A 95 -3.79 2.17 12.60
C ALA A 95 -3.37 2.24 14.08
N LEU A 96 -3.51 3.40 14.72
CA LEU A 96 -3.17 3.61 16.13
C LEU A 96 -4.06 2.79 17.06
N LEU A 97 -5.37 2.73 16.79
CA LEU A 97 -6.31 1.90 17.55
C LEU A 97 -5.88 0.42 17.53
N VAL A 98 -5.57 -0.10 16.36
CA VAL A 98 -5.09 -1.48 16.23
C VAL A 98 -3.75 -1.66 16.95
N ALA A 99 -2.80 -0.77 16.74
CA ALA A 99 -1.47 -0.85 17.35
C ALA A 99 -1.54 -0.95 18.88
N ILE A 100 -2.34 -0.08 19.51
CA ILE A 100 -2.49 -0.06 20.99
C ILE A 100 -3.20 -1.32 21.50
N CYS A 101 -4.23 -1.78 20.79
CA CYS A 101 -5.06 -2.90 21.25
C CYS A 101 -4.44 -4.27 20.92
N ALA A 102 -3.65 -4.39 19.85
CA ALA A 102 -3.20 -5.67 19.32
C ALA A 102 -2.43 -6.55 20.33
N PRO A 103 -1.43 -6.05 21.11
CA PRO A 103 -0.73 -6.91 22.07
C PRO A 103 -1.67 -7.47 23.14
N SER A 104 -2.54 -6.63 23.69
CA SER A 104 -3.49 -7.07 24.73
C SER A 104 -4.54 -8.07 24.22
N LEU A 105 -5.08 -7.83 23.01
CA LEU A 105 -5.99 -8.76 22.36
C LEU A 105 -5.26 -10.06 21.98
N GLY A 106 -3.99 -9.99 21.62
CA GLY A 106 -3.14 -11.14 21.36
C GLY A 106 -2.99 -12.04 22.58
N VAL A 107 -2.67 -11.48 23.74
CA VAL A 107 -2.61 -12.23 25.02
C VAL A 107 -3.93 -12.95 25.30
N ILE A 108 -5.07 -12.25 25.17
CA ILE A 108 -6.39 -12.86 25.38
C ILE A 108 -6.62 -14.00 24.39
N ALA A 109 -6.22 -13.83 23.13
CA ALA A 109 -6.41 -14.85 22.10
C ALA A 109 -5.53 -16.09 22.32
N ASP A 110 -4.30 -15.91 22.78
CA ASP A 110 -3.39 -17.00 23.15
C ASP A 110 -3.93 -17.77 24.36
N ARG A 111 -4.31 -17.07 25.43
CA ARG A 111 -4.76 -17.70 26.68
C ARG A 111 -6.12 -18.38 26.59
N ARG A 112 -6.97 -17.96 25.67
CA ARG A 112 -8.34 -18.49 25.51
C ARG A 112 -8.55 -19.30 24.24
N MET A 113 -7.51 -19.56 23.48
CA MET A 113 -7.59 -20.28 22.19
C MET A 113 -8.70 -19.74 21.27
N ILE A 114 -8.70 -18.43 21.03
CA ILE A 114 -9.72 -17.75 20.22
C ILE A 114 -9.10 -16.91 19.09
N LYS A 115 -7.95 -17.34 18.54
CA LYS A 115 -7.27 -16.66 17.43
C LYS A 115 -8.15 -16.63 16.17
N ILE A 116 -8.70 -17.78 15.78
CA ILE A 116 -9.60 -17.89 14.61
C ILE A 116 -10.90 -17.13 14.84
N TRP A 117 -11.40 -17.09 16.07
CA TRP A 117 -12.59 -16.32 16.39
C TRP A 117 -12.37 -14.82 16.19
N TRP A 118 -11.26 -14.25 16.71
CA TRP A 118 -10.90 -12.85 16.49
C TRP A 118 -10.64 -12.55 15.02
N LEU A 119 -9.90 -13.42 14.33
CA LEU A 119 -9.68 -13.33 12.89
C LEU A 119 -11.01 -13.23 12.13
N ARG A 120 -11.97 -14.08 12.48
CA ARG A 120 -13.31 -14.10 11.86
C ARG A 120 -14.09 -12.82 12.14
N VAL A 121 -14.16 -12.40 13.40
CA VAL A 121 -14.92 -11.19 13.80
C VAL A 121 -14.38 -9.95 13.09
N LEU A 122 -13.07 -9.73 13.14
CA LEU A 122 -12.44 -8.56 12.53
C LEU A 122 -12.53 -8.61 11.00
N THR A 123 -12.40 -9.78 10.38
CA THR A 123 -12.61 -9.95 8.95
C THR A 123 -14.04 -9.61 8.54
N VAL A 124 -15.03 -10.07 9.27
CA VAL A 124 -16.45 -9.75 8.98
C VAL A 124 -16.70 -8.25 9.14
N ILE A 125 -16.23 -7.64 10.22
CA ILE A 125 -16.35 -6.18 10.42
C ILE A 125 -15.69 -5.44 9.26
N GLY A 126 -14.45 -5.78 8.90
CA GLY A 126 -13.71 -5.11 7.82
C GLY A 126 -14.37 -5.28 6.45
N SER A 127 -14.72 -6.51 6.07
CA SER A 127 -15.31 -6.82 4.77
C SER A 127 -16.73 -6.24 4.62
N VAL A 128 -17.56 -6.29 5.67
CA VAL A 128 -18.90 -5.68 5.66
C VAL A 128 -18.78 -4.15 5.55
N SER A 129 -17.85 -3.53 6.27
CA SER A 129 -17.62 -2.08 6.16
C SER A 129 -17.14 -1.70 4.74
N CYS A 130 -16.29 -2.53 4.11
CA CYS A 130 -15.91 -2.36 2.71
C CYS A 130 -17.12 -2.45 1.76
N ILE A 131 -18.03 -3.39 1.98
CA ILE A 131 -19.29 -3.48 1.20
C ILE A 131 -20.15 -2.24 1.41
N LEU A 132 -20.24 -1.74 2.64
CA LEU A 132 -21.03 -0.57 2.99
C LEU A 132 -20.47 0.75 2.45
N LEU A 133 -19.18 0.79 2.03
CA LEU A 133 -18.64 1.92 1.27
C LEU A 133 -19.46 2.21 0.00
N ALA A 134 -20.02 1.18 -0.60
CA ALA A 134 -20.87 1.32 -1.79
C ALA A 134 -22.12 2.19 -1.57
N ALA A 135 -22.52 2.42 -0.33
CA ALA A 135 -23.66 3.29 -0.02
C ALA A 135 -23.31 4.79 -0.07
N SER A 136 -22.02 5.16 -0.10
CA SER A 136 -21.56 6.56 0.01
C SER A 136 -22.22 7.53 -0.97
N PRO A 137 -22.37 7.28 -2.28
CA PRO A 137 -22.96 8.24 -3.20
C PRO A 137 -24.50 8.38 -3.05
N TYR A 138 -25.14 7.43 -2.37
CA TYR A 138 -26.61 7.39 -2.21
C TYR A 138 -27.10 8.05 -0.92
N LEU A 139 -26.20 8.51 -0.03
CA LEU A 139 -26.55 9.14 1.24
C LEU A 139 -26.67 10.67 1.16
N GLY A 140 -26.53 11.23 -0.05
CA GLY A 140 -26.53 12.67 -0.29
C GLY A 140 -25.18 13.33 -0.03
N ILE A 141 -25.00 14.51 -0.63
CA ILE A 141 -23.72 15.22 -0.72
C ILE A 141 -23.07 15.44 0.65
N SER A 142 -23.81 15.91 1.64
CA SER A 142 -23.26 16.23 2.96
C SER A 142 -22.88 15.03 3.82
N MET A 143 -23.52 13.87 3.62
CA MET A 143 -23.29 12.67 4.43
C MET A 143 -22.42 11.62 3.75
N GLY A 144 -22.32 11.66 2.41
CA GLY A 144 -21.63 10.64 1.60
C GLY A 144 -20.16 10.52 1.96
N TRP A 145 -19.45 11.63 2.04
CA TRP A 145 -18.01 11.64 2.40
C TRP A 145 -17.75 11.21 3.86
N VAL A 146 -18.62 11.62 4.79
CA VAL A 146 -18.49 11.23 6.22
C VAL A 146 -18.69 9.72 6.36
N TRP A 147 -19.72 9.18 5.69
CA TRP A 147 -19.97 7.74 5.66
C TRP A 147 -18.79 6.98 5.06
N ALA A 148 -18.28 7.44 3.92
CA ALA A 148 -17.12 6.84 3.25
C ALA A 148 -15.91 6.81 4.20
N MET A 149 -15.60 7.93 4.86
CA MET A 149 -14.50 8.04 5.82
C MET A 149 -14.65 7.06 6.99
N ILE A 150 -15.83 7.00 7.62
CA ILE A 150 -16.08 6.13 8.78
C ILE A 150 -15.99 4.66 8.35
N MET A 151 -16.66 4.27 7.26
CA MET A 151 -16.64 2.88 6.79
C MET A 151 -15.24 2.45 6.36
N PHE A 152 -14.48 3.32 5.72
CA PHE A 152 -13.10 3.03 5.36
C PHE A 152 -12.21 2.86 6.61
N MET A 153 -12.33 3.74 7.60
CA MET A 153 -11.60 3.62 8.85
C MET A 153 -11.91 2.29 9.56
N VAL A 154 -13.19 1.91 9.66
CA VAL A 154 -13.60 0.62 10.26
C VAL A 154 -13.11 -0.57 9.45
N ALA A 155 -13.13 -0.49 8.11
CA ALA A 155 -12.58 -1.52 7.24
C ALA A 155 -11.07 -1.70 7.46
N ASN A 156 -10.31 -0.60 7.58
CA ASN A 156 -8.88 -0.63 7.88
C ASN A 156 -8.58 -1.20 9.29
N VAL A 157 -9.38 -0.86 10.30
CA VAL A 157 -9.27 -1.46 11.64
C VAL A 157 -9.51 -2.97 11.56
N GLY A 158 -10.54 -3.38 10.82
CA GLY A 158 -10.84 -4.80 10.56
C GLY A 158 -9.67 -5.52 9.87
N LEU A 159 -9.13 -4.95 8.79
CA LEU A 159 -8.00 -5.52 8.05
C LEU A 159 -6.75 -5.67 8.91
N ASN A 160 -6.33 -4.57 9.54
CA ASN A 160 -5.09 -4.54 10.31
C ASN A 160 -5.20 -5.38 11.59
N GLY A 161 -6.35 -5.34 12.26
CA GLY A 161 -6.60 -6.16 13.44
C GLY A 161 -6.67 -7.65 13.12
N ALA A 162 -7.36 -8.03 12.04
CA ALA A 162 -7.38 -9.41 11.56
C ALA A 162 -5.99 -9.90 11.17
N GLY A 163 -5.16 -9.01 10.58
CA GLY A 163 -3.78 -9.31 10.19
C GLY A 163 -2.91 -9.76 11.36
N VAL A 164 -3.13 -9.28 12.58
CA VAL A 164 -2.41 -9.72 13.78
C VAL A 164 -2.66 -11.20 14.04
N PHE A 165 -3.92 -11.61 14.08
CA PHE A 165 -4.30 -13.01 14.34
C PHE A 165 -3.96 -13.92 13.18
N TYR A 166 -4.11 -13.44 11.94
CA TYR A 166 -3.68 -14.15 10.75
C TYR A 166 -2.18 -14.47 10.77
N ASN A 167 -1.35 -13.47 11.06
CA ASN A 167 0.10 -13.66 11.16
C ASN A 167 0.47 -14.60 12.33
N ALA A 168 -0.25 -14.52 13.45
CA ALA A 168 -0.07 -15.38 14.62
C ALA A 168 -0.39 -16.87 14.36
N LEU A 169 -1.07 -17.18 13.27
CA LEU A 169 -1.28 -18.57 12.85
C LEU A 169 -0.04 -19.17 12.15
N LEU A 170 0.88 -18.34 11.65
CA LEU A 170 2.02 -18.83 10.86
C LEU A 170 2.86 -19.90 11.58
N PRO A 171 3.25 -19.75 12.88
CA PRO A 171 3.98 -20.80 13.60
C PRO A 171 3.24 -22.14 13.72
N HIS A 172 1.90 -22.13 13.56
CA HIS A 172 1.07 -23.33 13.65
C HIS A 172 0.80 -24.00 12.28
N MET A 173 1.38 -23.48 11.18
CA MET A 173 1.10 -23.98 9.82
C MET A 173 2.08 -25.04 9.34
N GLY A 174 3.28 -25.10 9.91
CA GLY A 174 4.33 -26.06 9.57
C GLY A 174 5.55 -25.86 10.46
N ASP A 175 6.60 -26.62 10.22
CA ASP A 175 7.85 -26.53 10.99
C ASP A 175 8.65 -25.24 10.67
N ASP A 176 9.60 -24.89 11.54
CA ASP A 176 10.48 -23.72 11.36
C ASP A 176 11.13 -23.66 9.98
N SER A 177 11.52 -24.81 9.42
CA SER A 177 12.16 -24.93 8.09
C SER A 177 11.21 -24.66 6.92
N GLU A 178 9.90 -24.79 7.11
CA GLU A 178 8.88 -24.58 6.08
C GLU A 178 8.27 -23.17 6.14
N MET A 179 8.52 -22.43 7.21
CA MET A 179 7.89 -21.15 7.48
C MET A 179 8.16 -20.10 6.39
N ASP A 180 9.38 -20.09 5.81
CA ASP A 180 9.73 -19.22 4.67
C ASP A 180 8.87 -19.53 3.45
N ALA A 181 8.72 -20.81 3.13
CA ALA A 181 7.91 -21.26 2.00
C ALA A 181 6.43 -20.94 2.18
N ILE A 182 5.89 -21.18 3.37
CA ILE A 182 4.48 -20.91 3.70
C ILE A 182 4.21 -19.40 3.65
N SER A 183 5.05 -18.60 4.29
CA SER A 183 4.90 -17.14 4.32
C SER A 183 4.98 -16.52 2.93
N ASN A 184 6.00 -16.87 2.14
CA ASN A 184 6.17 -16.34 0.79
C ASN A 184 5.07 -16.82 -0.17
N LYS A 185 4.60 -18.08 -0.05
CA LYS A 185 3.48 -18.61 -0.82
C LYS A 185 2.17 -17.86 -0.53
N ALA A 186 1.95 -17.49 0.73
CA ALA A 186 0.78 -16.71 1.12
C ALA A 186 0.85 -15.28 0.55
N PHE A 187 2.00 -14.61 0.62
CA PHE A 187 2.19 -13.30 -0.02
C PHE A 187 2.03 -13.39 -1.55
N ALA A 188 2.60 -14.41 -2.21
CA ALA A 188 2.42 -14.62 -3.64
C ALA A 188 0.94 -14.79 -4.00
N ALA A 189 0.18 -15.56 -3.21
CA ALA A 189 -1.27 -15.70 -3.37
C ALA A 189 -1.98 -14.36 -3.21
N GLY A 190 -1.60 -13.54 -2.23
CA GLY A 190 -2.14 -12.19 -2.01
C GLY A 190 -1.92 -11.27 -3.20
N TYR A 191 -0.70 -11.20 -3.71
CA TYR A 191 -0.39 -10.38 -4.90
C TYR A 191 -1.20 -10.81 -6.13
N LEU A 192 -1.33 -12.11 -6.37
CA LEU A 192 -2.14 -12.61 -7.49
C LEU A 192 -3.64 -12.33 -7.28
N GLY A 193 -4.17 -12.57 -6.08
CA GLY A 193 -5.58 -12.34 -5.77
C GLY A 193 -5.97 -10.86 -5.88
N GLY A 194 -5.15 -9.96 -5.34
CA GLY A 194 -5.32 -8.52 -5.45
C GLY A 194 -5.15 -8.03 -6.89
N GLY A 195 -4.11 -8.50 -7.59
CA GLY A 195 -3.82 -8.12 -8.97
C GLY A 195 -4.91 -8.55 -9.95
N ILE A 196 -5.39 -9.80 -9.85
CA ILE A 196 -6.47 -10.30 -10.73
C ILE A 196 -7.76 -9.48 -10.54
N LEU A 197 -8.14 -9.20 -9.30
CA LEU A 197 -9.34 -8.40 -9.05
C LEU A 197 -9.15 -6.95 -9.52
N LEU A 198 -7.96 -6.37 -9.35
CA LEU A 198 -7.65 -5.03 -9.84
C LEU A 198 -7.76 -4.95 -11.37
N VAL A 199 -7.30 -5.97 -12.13
CA VAL A 199 -7.50 -6.04 -13.59
C VAL A 199 -8.98 -5.97 -13.95
N VAL A 200 -9.81 -6.76 -13.25
CA VAL A 200 -11.26 -6.75 -13.50
C VAL A 200 -11.85 -5.37 -13.19
N HIS A 201 -11.47 -4.77 -12.08
CA HIS A 201 -11.96 -3.46 -11.66
C HIS A 201 -11.50 -2.33 -12.59
N LEU A 202 -10.24 -2.35 -13.02
CA LEU A 202 -9.73 -1.40 -14.01
C LEU A 202 -10.45 -1.55 -15.36
N GLY A 203 -10.64 -2.79 -15.81
CA GLY A 203 -11.43 -3.06 -17.02
C GLY A 203 -12.86 -2.52 -16.90
N MET A 204 -13.50 -2.68 -15.74
CA MET A 204 -14.84 -2.12 -15.50
C MET A 204 -14.82 -0.59 -15.52
N TRP A 205 -13.85 0.04 -14.86
CA TRP A 205 -13.74 1.49 -14.83
C TRP A 205 -13.55 2.09 -16.22
N LEU A 206 -12.69 1.47 -17.05
CA LEU A 206 -12.39 1.98 -18.39
C LEU A 206 -13.49 1.70 -19.43
N THR A 207 -14.40 0.74 -19.18
CA THR A 207 -15.38 0.30 -20.19
C THR A 207 -16.83 0.52 -19.81
N LEU A 208 -17.13 0.77 -18.53
CA LEU A 208 -18.49 0.93 -18.02
C LEU A 208 -18.72 2.35 -17.53
N GLU A 209 -19.81 2.93 -17.99
CA GLU A 209 -20.26 4.26 -17.57
C GLU A 209 -21.26 4.17 -16.41
N GLY A 210 -21.32 5.22 -15.61
CA GLY A 210 -22.34 5.41 -14.59
C GLY A 210 -21.82 5.41 -13.15
N THR A 211 -22.55 6.10 -12.30
CA THR A 211 -22.23 6.33 -10.88
C THR A 211 -22.21 5.06 -10.02
N TRP A 212 -22.64 3.93 -10.52
CA TRP A 212 -22.70 2.64 -9.83
C TRP A 212 -21.37 1.85 -9.88
N VAL A 213 -20.47 2.19 -10.81
CA VAL A 213 -19.24 1.41 -11.08
C VAL A 213 -18.32 1.40 -9.86
N ILE A 214 -17.98 2.56 -9.31
CA ILE A 214 -17.11 2.67 -8.13
C ILE A 214 -17.73 2.01 -6.89
N PRO A 215 -19.01 2.26 -6.55
CA PRO A 215 -19.71 1.49 -5.51
C PRO A 215 -19.64 -0.02 -5.68
N PHE A 216 -19.83 -0.51 -6.91
CA PHE A 216 -19.74 -1.95 -7.18
C PHE A 216 -18.31 -2.49 -6.97
N ILE A 217 -17.28 -1.77 -7.38
CA ILE A 217 -15.87 -2.14 -7.14
C ILE A 217 -15.60 -2.29 -5.65
N MET A 218 -16.08 -1.36 -4.83
CA MET A 218 -15.91 -1.42 -3.37
C MET A 218 -16.66 -2.62 -2.77
N ALA A 219 -17.92 -2.80 -3.15
CA ALA A 219 -18.73 -3.91 -2.65
C ALA A 219 -18.16 -5.28 -3.06
N SER A 220 -17.75 -5.43 -4.31
CA SER A 220 -17.15 -6.68 -4.81
C SER A 220 -15.82 -7.01 -4.15
N SER A 221 -14.99 -6.02 -3.81
CA SER A 221 -13.77 -6.21 -3.04
C SER A 221 -14.04 -6.77 -1.64
N GLY A 222 -15.05 -6.22 -0.95
CA GLY A 222 -15.47 -6.73 0.36
C GLY A 222 -16.05 -8.15 0.28
N LEU A 223 -16.84 -8.44 -0.75
CA LEU A 223 -17.38 -9.79 -1.00
C LEU A 223 -16.27 -10.79 -1.33
N TRP A 224 -15.28 -10.40 -2.13
CA TRP A 224 -14.11 -11.22 -2.45
C TRP A 224 -13.34 -11.58 -1.19
N TRP A 225 -13.02 -10.58 -0.36
CA TRP A 225 -12.33 -10.82 0.91
C TRP A 225 -13.13 -11.76 1.81
N LEU A 226 -14.41 -11.49 2.05
CA LEU A 226 -15.27 -12.33 2.88
C LEU A 226 -15.39 -13.75 2.33
N GLY A 227 -15.53 -13.92 1.02
CA GLY A 227 -15.69 -15.19 0.34
C GLY A 227 -14.47 -16.10 0.52
N PHE A 228 -13.27 -15.59 0.24
CA PHE A 228 -12.04 -16.38 0.40
C PHE A 228 -11.68 -16.62 1.87
N ALA A 229 -11.98 -15.69 2.76
CA ALA A 229 -11.80 -15.89 4.20
C ALA A 229 -12.63 -17.08 4.74
N GLN A 230 -13.79 -17.39 4.13
CA GLN A 230 -14.55 -18.59 4.53
C GLN A 230 -13.78 -19.90 4.30
N MET A 231 -12.90 -19.94 3.30
CA MET A 231 -12.02 -21.11 3.09
C MET A 231 -11.06 -21.24 4.27
N THR A 232 -10.45 -20.15 4.68
CA THR A 232 -9.55 -20.09 5.86
C THR A 232 -10.25 -20.59 7.11
N PHE A 233 -11.44 -20.08 7.41
CA PHE A 233 -12.22 -20.45 8.60
C PHE A 233 -12.71 -21.90 8.63
N ARG A 234 -12.77 -22.56 7.47
CA ARG A 234 -13.14 -23.97 7.35
C ARG A 234 -11.94 -24.93 7.36
N MET A 235 -10.78 -24.44 6.85
CA MET A 235 -9.61 -25.28 6.64
C MET A 235 -8.63 -25.22 7.82
N ILE A 236 -8.61 -24.10 8.57
CA ILE A 236 -7.71 -23.94 9.71
C ILE A 236 -8.53 -24.08 11.00
N PRO A 237 -8.29 -25.14 11.78
CA PRO A 237 -8.87 -25.26 13.13
C PRO A 237 -8.20 -24.26 14.09
N GLU A 238 -8.85 -23.95 15.20
CA GLU A 238 -8.23 -23.20 16.29
C GLU A 238 -6.99 -23.95 16.81
N PRO A 239 -5.81 -23.33 16.85
CA PRO A 239 -4.61 -23.98 17.37
C PRO A 239 -4.81 -24.36 18.84
N HIS A 240 -4.60 -25.62 19.17
CA HIS A 240 -4.67 -26.10 20.55
C HIS A 240 -3.40 -25.70 21.31
N ILE A 241 -3.57 -25.09 22.47
CA ILE A 241 -2.51 -24.71 23.39
C ILE A 241 -2.83 -25.35 24.73
N GLU A 242 -1.88 -26.03 25.35
CA GLU A 242 -2.08 -26.80 26.57
C GLU A 242 -2.38 -25.94 27.81
N ASN A 243 -2.23 -24.61 27.70
CA ASN A 243 -2.35 -23.66 28.80
C ASN A 243 -3.62 -22.76 28.66
N GLU A 244 -4.77 -23.39 28.38
CA GLU A 244 -6.04 -22.68 28.28
C GLU A 244 -6.52 -22.18 29.63
N MET A 245 -6.90 -20.90 29.70
CA MET A 245 -7.50 -20.29 30.88
C MET A 245 -9.02 -20.32 30.84
N GLU A 246 -9.64 -20.50 32.00
CA GLU A 246 -11.10 -20.42 32.12
C GLU A 246 -11.65 -19.05 31.66
N PRO A 247 -12.89 -19.02 31.13
CA PRO A 247 -13.52 -17.78 30.70
C PRO A 247 -13.66 -16.79 31.87
N MET A 248 -13.05 -15.63 31.74
CA MET A 248 -13.14 -14.53 32.70
C MET A 248 -13.99 -13.37 32.13
N GLY A 249 -14.47 -12.49 33.02
CA GLY A 249 -15.15 -11.27 32.60
C GLY A 249 -14.25 -10.35 31.77
N VAL A 250 -14.85 -9.47 30.96
CA VAL A 250 -14.11 -8.57 30.04
C VAL A 250 -13.09 -7.70 30.81
N VAL A 251 -13.47 -7.17 31.97
CA VAL A 251 -12.60 -6.29 32.78
C VAL A 251 -11.39 -7.07 33.32
N ASP A 252 -11.61 -8.30 33.79
CA ASP A 252 -10.54 -9.12 34.35
C ASP A 252 -9.61 -9.64 33.26
N SER A 253 -10.16 -10.05 32.11
CA SER A 253 -9.36 -10.40 30.92
C SER A 253 -8.48 -9.23 30.46
N THR A 254 -9.01 -8.01 30.45
CA THR A 254 -8.25 -6.81 30.08
C THR A 254 -7.14 -6.49 31.08
N LYS A 255 -7.43 -6.58 32.39
CA LYS A 255 -6.41 -6.37 33.44
C LYS A 255 -5.31 -7.42 33.36
N MET A 256 -5.66 -8.69 33.17
CA MET A 256 -4.70 -9.77 32.97
C MET A 256 -3.82 -9.50 31.75
N ALA A 257 -4.43 -9.20 30.58
CA ALA A 257 -3.70 -8.95 29.36
C ALA A 257 -2.73 -7.75 29.47
N LEU A 258 -3.16 -6.65 30.08
CA LEU A 258 -2.29 -5.51 30.35
C LEU A 258 -1.15 -5.86 31.33
N GLY A 259 -1.44 -6.71 32.31
CA GLY A 259 -0.43 -7.24 33.24
C GLY A 259 0.63 -8.08 32.51
N GLU A 260 0.22 -9.00 31.64
CA GLU A 260 1.14 -9.83 30.84
C GLU A 260 1.93 -9.02 29.84
N VAL A 261 1.31 -8.09 29.11
CA VAL A 261 2.01 -7.16 28.20
C VAL A 261 3.09 -6.36 28.96
N LYS A 262 2.76 -5.88 30.17
CA LYS A 262 3.75 -5.18 31.01
C LYS A 262 4.88 -6.10 31.47
N SER A 263 4.57 -7.36 31.81
CA SER A 263 5.57 -8.37 32.17
C SER A 263 6.50 -8.66 31.00
N THR A 264 5.93 -8.87 29.79
CA THR A 264 6.73 -9.12 28.57
C THR A 264 7.67 -7.96 28.26
N LEU A 265 7.19 -6.71 28.41
CA LEU A 265 8.05 -5.53 28.28
C LEU A 265 9.10 -5.43 29.40
N GLY A 266 8.83 -5.98 30.60
CA GLY A 266 9.81 -6.11 31.68
C GLY A 266 10.88 -7.18 31.40
N ASP A 267 10.49 -8.24 30.70
CA ASP A 267 11.33 -9.40 30.38
C ASP A 267 12.06 -9.29 29.03
N ILE A 268 12.25 -8.07 28.51
CA ILE A 268 12.99 -7.81 27.25
C ILE A 268 14.35 -8.54 27.22
N LYS A 269 14.98 -8.74 28.40
CA LYS A 269 16.26 -9.44 28.47
C LYS A 269 16.15 -10.92 28.11
N SER A 270 15.04 -11.57 28.42
CA SER A 270 14.79 -12.99 28.10
C SER A 270 14.56 -13.19 26.60
N PHE A 271 13.89 -12.22 25.94
CA PHE A 271 13.63 -12.24 24.50
C PHE A 271 14.50 -11.23 23.73
N ARG A 272 15.74 -11.01 24.19
CA ARG A 272 16.62 -9.96 23.68
C ARG A 272 16.76 -9.99 22.15
N THR A 273 16.99 -11.16 21.58
CA THR A 273 17.19 -11.34 20.14
C THR A 273 15.94 -10.97 19.36
N LEU A 274 14.76 -11.36 19.84
CA LEU A 274 13.48 -11.02 19.23
C LEU A 274 13.20 -9.50 19.26
N PHE A 275 13.49 -8.82 20.39
CA PHE A 275 13.34 -7.37 20.49
C PHE A 275 14.34 -6.61 19.61
N ILE A 276 15.59 -7.09 19.48
CA ILE A 276 16.56 -6.51 18.52
C ILE A 276 16.02 -6.66 17.08
N TYR A 277 15.42 -7.80 16.76
CA TYR A 277 14.79 -7.99 15.47
C TYR A 277 13.62 -7.04 15.25
N MET A 278 12.74 -6.84 16.23
CA MET A 278 11.63 -5.89 16.12
C MET A 278 12.10 -4.46 15.88
N ILE A 279 13.24 -4.03 16.48
CA ILE A 279 13.83 -2.71 16.20
C ILE A 279 14.40 -2.67 14.78
N ALA A 280 15.07 -3.73 14.31
CA ALA A 280 15.53 -3.82 12.93
C ALA A 280 14.35 -3.76 11.96
N TYR A 281 13.30 -4.53 12.24
CA TYR A 281 12.05 -4.56 11.47
C TYR A 281 11.39 -3.18 11.43
N PHE A 282 11.25 -2.52 12.57
CA PHE A 282 10.73 -1.17 12.67
C PHE A 282 11.44 -0.22 11.69
N CYS A 283 12.76 -0.23 11.67
CA CYS A 283 13.53 0.64 10.80
C CYS A 283 13.34 0.28 9.31
N PHE A 284 13.58 -0.97 8.92
CA PHE A 284 13.57 -1.30 7.49
C PHE A 284 12.16 -1.36 6.89
N ILE A 285 11.15 -1.77 7.66
CA ILE A 285 9.78 -1.83 7.15
C ILE A 285 9.18 -0.43 6.97
N ASP A 286 9.54 0.52 7.83
CA ASP A 286 9.18 1.93 7.66
C ASP A 286 9.76 2.48 6.36
N GLY A 287 11.05 2.28 6.12
CA GLY A 287 11.69 2.69 4.87
C GLY A 287 11.01 2.09 3.64
N ILE A 288 10.76 0.77 3.64
CA ILE A 288 10.10 0.07 2.51
C ILE A 288 8.66 0.58 2.30
N ASN A 289 7.87 0.65 3.37
CA ASN A 289 6.47 1.11 3.28
C ASN A 289 6.38 2.58 2.84
N SER A 290 7.30 3.41 3.32
CA SER A 290 7.35 4.83 2.95
C SER A 290 7.74 5.03 1.49
N VAL A 291 8.75 4.31 1.00
CA VAL A 291 9.11 4.33 -0.42
C VAL A 291 7.92 3.91 -1.29
N THR A 292 7.24 2.83 -0.93
CA THR A 292 6.07 2.35 -1.71
C THR A 292 4.87 3.29 -1.65
N ALA A 293 4.60 3.90 -0.49
CA ALA A 293 3.49 4.84 -0.34
C ALA A 293 3.77 6.18 -1.05
N LEU A 294 5.01 6.67 -0.96
CA LEU A 294 5.39 7.97 -1.52
C LEU A 294 5.79 7.89 -3.00
N ALA A 295 6.08 6.70 -3.54
CA ALA A 295 6.42 6.52 -4.95
C ALA A 295 5.31 7.05 -5.88
N GLY A 296 4.04 6.90 -5.51
CA GLY A 296 2.92 7.45 -6.28
C GLY A 296 2.93 8.97 -6.32
N VAL A 297 3.11 9.62 -5.17
CA VAL A 297 3.20 11.09 -5.07
C VAL A 297 4.43 11.59 -5.83
N PHE A 298 5.59 10.98 -5.60
CA PHE A 298 6.82 11.31 -6.32
C PHE A 298 6.66 11.14 -7.84
N GLY A 299 6.00 10.08 -8.28
CA GLY A 299 5.73 9.84 -9.70
C GLY A 299 4.87 10.92 -10.34
N ILE A 300 3.83 11.38 -9.65
CA ILE A 300 2.94 12.45 -10.17
C ILE A 300 3.62 13.82 -10.04
N VAL A 301 4.11 14.17 -8.85
CA VAL A 301 4.58 15.52 -8.55
C VAL A 301 5.93 15.83 -9.20
N VAL A 302 6.88 14.89 -9.12
CA VAL A 302 8.28 15.13 -9.57
C VAL A 302 8.48 14.65 -11.00
N LEU A 303 7.82 13.56 -11.39
CA LEU A 303 8.04 12.95 -12.70
C LEU A 303 6.92 13.23 -13.71
N GLY A 304 5.81 13.86 -13.31
CA GLY A 304 4.70 14.17 -14.21
C GLY A 304 3.95 12.92 -14.74
N LEU A 305 3.95 11.82 -13.97
CA LEU A 305 3.23 10.60 -14.36
C LEU A 305 1.72 10.79 -14.35
N THR A 306 1.05 10.24 -15.35
CA THR A 306 -0.41 10.17 -15.37
C THR A 306 -0.95 9.17 -14.34
N THR A 307 -2.15 9.40 -13.82
CA THR A 307 -2.83 8.46 -12.91
C THR A 307 -2.97 7.07 -13.53
N THR A 308 -3.29 6.99 -14.81
CA THR A 308 -3.36 5.73 -15.56
C THR A 308 -2.02 5.00 -15.57
N GLY A 309 -0.91 5.70 -15.83
CA GLY A 309 0.44 5.15 -15.79
C GLY A 309 0.81 4.61 -14.40
N LEU A 310 0.40 5.32 -13.34
CA LEU A 310 0.60 4.88 -11.96
C LEU A 310 -0.17 3.57 -11.66
N ILE A 311 -1.46 3.52 -12.01
CA ILE A 311 -2.30 2.32 -11.80
C ILE A 311 -1.74 1.11 -12.58
N MET A 312 -1.31 1.33 -13.83
CA MET A 312 -0.67 0.28 -14.63
C MET A 312 0.61 -0.23 -13.97
N THR A 313 1.43 0.67 -13.40
CA THR A 313 2.64 0.26 -12.68
C THR A 313 2.30 -0.54 -11.42
N ILE A 314 1.32 -0.11 -10.62
CA ILE A 314 0.85 -0.85 -9.45
C ILE A 314 0.39 -2.26 -9.85
N LEU A 315 -0.32 -2.37 -10.96
CA LEU A 315 -0.79 -3.66 -11.48
C LEU A 315 0.39 -4.58 -11.84
N ILE A 316 1.38 -4.07 -12.54
CA ILE A 316 2.57 -4.85 -12.92
C ILE A 316 3.36 -5.28 -11.69
N ILE A 317 3.49 -4.41 -10.69
CA ILE A 317 4.10 -4.76 -9.39
C ILE A 317 3.47 -6.01 -8.79
N GLN A 318 2.14 -6.14 -8.80
CA GLN A 318 1.45 -7.31 -8.23
C GLN A 318 1.85 -8.62 -8.94
N PHE A 319 1.89 -8.59 -10.28
CA PHE A 319 2.23 -9.78 -11.06
C PHE A 319 3.72 -10.16 -10.99
N VAL A 320 4.61 -9.19 -10.78
CA VAL A 320 6.03 -9.42 -10.58
C VAL A 320 6.32 -9.89 -9.14
N ALA A 321 5.66 -9.32 -8.15
CA ALA A 321 5.87 -9.65 -6.74
C ALA A 321 5.53 -11.11 -6.42
N ALA A 322 4.51 -11.66 -7.06
CA ALA A 322 4.06 -13.03 -6.80
C ALA A 322 5.13 -14.11 -7.14
N PRO A 323 5.67 -14.20 -8.37
CA PRO A 323 6.74 -15.15 -8.66
C PRO A 323 8.04 -14.82 -7.92
N ALA A 324 8.33 -13.54 -7.67
CA ALA A 324 9.50 -13.13 -6.93
C ALA A 324 9.47 -13.61 -5.46
N ALA A 325 8.32 -13.55 -4.80
CA ALA A 325 8.15 -14.10 -3.45
C ALA A 325 8.55 -15.58 -3.38
N ILE A 326 8.12 -16.38 -4.38
CA ILE A 326 8.51 -17.79 -4.50
C ILE A 326 10.01 -17.92 -4.79
N GLY A 327 10.57 -17.03 -5.60
CA GLY A 327 12.01 -16.97 -5.88
C GLY A 327 12.85 -16.71 -4.64
N PHE A 328 12.39 -15.82 -3.76
CA PHE A 328 13.04 -15.54 -2.47
C PHE A 328 13.01 -16.73 -1.50
N THR A 329 12.00 -17.60 -1.56
CA THR A 329 12.02 -18.87 -0.82
C THR A 329 13.25 -19.70 -1.20
N LYS A 330 13.48 -19.92 -2.50
CA LYS A 330 14.66 -20.66 -2.97
C LYS A 330 15.99 -20.00 -2.59
N LEU A 331 16.00 -18.67 -2.50
CA LEU A 331 17.15 -17.92 -2.04
C LEU A 331 17.38 -18.13 -0.54
N ALA A 332 16.30 -18.14 0.25
CA ALA A 332 16.35 -18.40 1.69
C ALA A 332 16.77 -19.84 1.99
N ASP A 333 16.28 -20.83 1.23
CA ASP A 333 16.72 -22.24 1.34
C ASP A 333 18.23 -22.39 1.12
N LYS A 334 18.81 -21.58 0.21
CA LYS A 334 20.24 -21.69 -0.14
C LYS A 334 21.15 -20.87 0.80
N TRP A 335 20.72 -19.68 1.22
CA TRP A 335 21.56 -18.73 1.96
C TRP A 335 21.16 -18.59 3.43
N GLY A 336 19.98 -19.09 3.80
CA GLY A 336 19.30 -18.83 5.07
C GLY A 336 18.48 -17.55 5.03
N THR A 337 17.37 -17.53 5.76
CA THR A 337 16.37 -16.45 5.82
C THR A 337 16.99 -15.08 6.09
N LYS A 338 17.87 -14.98 7.10
CA LYS A 338 18.55 -13.73 7.49
C LYS A 338 19.38 -13.13 6.36
N LYS A 339 20.17 -13.96 5.64
CA LYS A 339 21.02 -13.47 4.54
C LYS A 339 20.19 -13.06 3.33
N ALA A 340 19.14 -13.81 3.02
CA ALA A 340 18.21 -13.48 1.93
C ALA A 340 17.47 -12.17 2.20
N LEU A 341 16.99 -11.97 3.42
CA LEU A 341 16.38 -10.71 3.84
C LEU A 341 17.38 -9.54 3.78
N HIS A 342 18.60 -9.74 4.28
CA HIS A 342 19.64 -8.70 4.22
C HIS A 342 19.99 -8.31 2.78
N PHE A 343 20.10 -9.28 1.88
CA PHE A 343 20.28 -9.04 0.44
C PHE A 343 19.14 -8.19 -0.13
N SER A 344 17.89 -8.51 0.20
CA SER A 344 16.72 -7.73 -0.22
C SER A 344 16.82 -6.26 0.24
N LEU A 345 17.24 -6.01 1.51
CA LEU A 345 17.38 -4.65 2.03
C LEU A 345 18.49 -3.86 1.30
N VAL A 346 19.59 -4.51 0.93
CA VAL A 346 20.64 -3.87 0.11
C VAL A 346 20.10 -3.52 -1.28
N CYS A 347 19.34 -4.43 -1.89
CA CYS A 347 18.71 -4.16 -3.19
C CYS A 347 17.69 -3.02 -3.11
N TRP A 348 16.94 -2.87 -2.00
CA TRP A 348 16.06 -1.72 -1.77
C TRP A 348 16.82 -0.39 -1.77
N CYS A 349 17.99 -0.34 -1.16
CA CYS A 349 18.84 0.86 -1.23
C CYS A 349 19.27 1.17 -2.68
N VAL A 350 19.57 0.13 -3.48
CA VAL A 350 19.89 0.31 -4.91
C VAL A 350 18.69 0.84 -5.69
N VAL A 351 17.48 0.35 -5.39
CA VAL A 351 16.24 0.84 -6.00
C VAL A 351 16.03 2.33 -5.70
N ILE A 352 16.23 2.75 -4.44
CA ILE A 352 16.11 4.17 -4.06
C ILE A 352 17.13 5.04 -4.80
N VAL A 353 18.38 4.60 -4.87
CA VAL A 353 19.43 5.32 -5.62
C VAL A 353 19.08 5.37 -7.11
N GLY A 354 18.54 4.27 -7.66
CA GLY A 354 18.05 4.23 -9.04
C GLY A 354 16.92 5.23 -9.31
N ALA A 355 16.01 5.41 -8.35
CA ALA A 355 14.93 6.38 -8.46
C ALA A 355 15.41 7.83 -8.61
N LEU A 356 16.59 8.16 -8.09
CA LEU A 356 17.18 9.50 -8.24
C LEU A 356 17.59 9.80 -9.69
N SER A 357 17.81 8.78 -10.51
CA SER A 357 18.24 8.94 -11.90
C SER A 357 17.10 9.26 -12.87
N PHE A 358 15.85 9.22 -12.40
CA PHE A 358 14.69 9.41 -13.26
C PHE A 358 14.45 10.88 -13.55
N ALA A 359 14.21 11.17 -14.82
CA ALA A 359 13.82 12.48 -15.30
C ALA A 359 12.92 12.33 -16.53
N PRO A 360 11.89 13.17 -16.69
CA PRO A 360 11.21 13.33 -17.95
C PRO A 360 12.20 13.74 -19.04
N LEU A 361 11.93 13.33 -20.27
CA LEU A 361 12.70 13.78 -21.43
C LEU A 361 12.49 15.28 -21.64
N GLU A 362 13.39 15.93 -22.33
CA GLU A 362 13.17 17.30 -22.81
C GLU A 362 12.00 17.32 -23.80
N LEU A 363 11.23 18.40 -23.77
CA LEU A 363 10.10 18.57 -24.68
C LEU A 363 10.63 19.06 -26.03
N GLU A 364 10.41 18.29 -27.09
CA GLU A 364 10.90 18.63 -28.44
C GLU A 364 9.74 18.95 -29.38
N ASN A 365 8.63 18.21 -29.29
CA ASN A 365 7.52 18.30 -30.21
C ASN A 365 6.35 19.10 -29.63
N HIS A 366 5.58 19.76 -30.49
CA HIS A 366 4.41 20.57 -30.08
C HIS A 366 3.41 19.81 -29.19
N ASP A 367 3.15 18.55 -29.53
CA ASP A 367 2.20 17.66 -28.82
C ASP A 367 2.70 17.18 -27.44
N GLU A 368 3.95 17.46 -27.08
CA GLU A 368 4.53 17.12 -25.77
C GLU A 368 4.29 18.20 -24.70
N TYR A 369 3.99 19.43 -25.12
CA TYR A 369 3.73 20.55 -24.20
C TYR A 369 2.36 20.47 -23.59
N ASP A 370 2.20 20.99 -22.38
CA ASP A 370 0.94 20.90 -21.62
C ASP A 370 -0.19 21.71 -22.25
N ILE A 371 0.16 22.87 -22.86
CA ILE A 371 -0.76 23.77 -23.49
C ILE A 371 -0.28 24.00 -24.91
N GLN A 372 -1.13 23.71 -25.89
CA GLN A 372 -0.79 23.72 -27.31
C GLN A 372 -1.63 24.77 -28.04
N TYR A 373 -0.99 25.77 -28.59
CA TYR A 373 -1.61 26.82 -29.41
C TYR A 373 -1.31 26.56 -30.85
N THR A 374 -2.32 26.21 -31.65
CA THR A 374 -2.20 25.96 -33.09
C THR A 374 -2.91 27.05 -33.89
N TRP A 375 -2.23 27.64 -34.87
CA TRP A 375 -2.83 28.67 -35.69
C TRP A 375 -3.87 28.11 -36.68
N ASP A 376 -5.06 28.67 -36.65
CA ASP A 376 -6.15 28.39 -37.61
C ASP A 376 -6.14 29.47 -38.72
N GLU A 377 -5.67 29.12 -39.90
CA GLU A 377 -5.58 30.02 -41.05
C GLU A 377 -6.98 30.46 -41.56
N GLU A 378 -7.99 29.65 -41.38
CA GLU A 378 -9.38 29.97 -41.88
C GLU A 378 -10.02 31.06 -41.03
N ASN A 379 -9.83 31.01 -39.75
CA ASN A 379 -10.47 31.92 -38.80
C ASN A 379 -9.57 33.05 -38.31
N ASN A 380 -8.26 33.06 -38.66
CA ASN A 380 -7.25 33.96 -38.17
C ASN A 380 -7.24 34.06 -36.64
N THR A 381 -7.29 32.91 -35.97
CA THR A 381 -7.31 32.77 -34.52
C THR A 381 -6.43 31.60 -34.11
N TYR A 382 -6.11 31.47 -32.84
CA TYR A 382 -5.46 30.28 -32.30
C TYR A 382 -6.52 29.32 -31.74
N THR A 383 -6.37 28.06 -32.03
CA THR A 383 -6.99 26.97 -31.28
C THR A 383 -6.03 26.57 -30.16
N VAL A 384 -6.57 26.33 -28.98
CA VAL A 384 -5.79 25.88 -27.83
C VAL A 384 -6.41 24.65 -27.22
N GLU A 385 -5.57 23.70 -26.86
CA GLU A 385 -5.95 22.49 -26.15
C GLU A 385 -4.92 22.16 -25.06
N ALA A 386 -5.38 21.44 -24.02
CA ALA A 386 -4.52 20.96 -22.96
C ALA A 386 -4.14 19.50 -23.23
N ARG A 387 -2.87 19.15 -23.03
CA ARG A 387 -2.41 17.77 -23.17
C ARG A 387 -3.16 16.84 -22.22
N GLU A 388 -3.42 15.62 -22.65
CA GLU A 388 -3.93 14.56 -21.80
C GLU A 388 -3.01 14.38 -20.56
N GLY A 389 -3.59 14.50 -19.37
CA GLY A 389 -2.84 14.38 -18.13
C GLY A 389 -2.49 15.71 -17.44
N VAL A 390 -2.70 16.88 -18.08
CA VAL A 390 -2.52 18.19 -17.42
C VAL A 390 -3.37 18.31 -16.15
N ASN A 391 -4.54 17.68 -16.10
CA ASN A 391 -5.39 17.61 -14.92
C ASN A 391 -4.69 16.97 -13.69
N ASN A 392 -3.72 16.09 -13.90
CA ASN A 392 -2.98 15.49 -12.78
C ASN A 392 -2.04 16.51 -12.14
N ILE A 393 -1.50 17.41 -12.94
CA ILE A 393 -0.66 18.53 -12.48
C ILE A 393 -1.56 19.57 -11.79
N ALA A 394 -2.69 19.92 -12.42
CA ALA A 394 -3.64 20.88 -11.92
C ALA A 394 -4.40 20.44 -10.65
N ALA A 395 -4.49 19.14 -10.40
CA ALA A 395 -5.14 18.60 -9.20
C ALA A 395 -4.28 18.68 -7.93
N LEU A 396 -3.01 19.10 -8.03
CA LEU A 396 -2.16 19.32 -6.86
C LEU A 396 -2.59 20.63 -6.17
N PRO A 397 -2.69 20.64 -4.83
CA PRO A 397 -3.18 21.79 -4.08
C PRO A 397 -2.08 22.86 -3.91
N ASP A 398 -1.52 23.35 -5.02
CA ASP A 398 -0.65 24.51 -5.00
C ASP A 398 -1.48 25.75 -5.38
N ASP A 399 -1.66 26.65 -4.43
CA ASP A 399 -2.47 27.85 -4.60
C ASP A 399 -1.91 28.75 -5.73
N ASP A 400 -0.61 28.79 -5.91
CA ASP A 400 0.05 29.66 -6.90
C ASP A 400 -0.26 29.20 -8.34
N GLU A 401 -0.29 27.91 -8.59
CA GLU A 401 -0.65 27.35 -9.90
C GLU A 401 -2.14 27.57 -10.23
N GLN A 402 -3.00 27.49 -9.24
CA GLN A 402 -4.41 27.78 -9.39
C GLN A 402 -4.62 29.28 -9.70
N ILE A 403 -3.91 30.16 -9.02
CA ILE A 403 -3.94 31.60 -9.25
C ILE A 403 -3.42 31.91 -10.67
N TRP A 404 -2.31 31.31 -11.06
CA TRP A 404 -1.76 31.46 -12.42
C TRP A 404 -2.78 31.06 -13.50
N ALA A 405 -3.45 29.93 -13.34
CA ALA A 405 -4.45 29.48 -14.30
C ALA A 405 -5.68 30.39 -14.34
N PHE A 406 -6.10 30.95 -13.20
CA PHE A 406 -7.18 31.94 -13.13
C PHE A 406 -6.80 33.28 -13.77
N ASP A 407 -5.59 33.74 -13.55
CA ASP A 407 -5.12 35.02 -14.10
C ASP A 407 -5.01 34.97 -15.64
N ASN A 408 -4.87 33.79 -16.23
CA ASN A 408 -4.75 33.56 -17.65
C ASN A 408 -5.96 32.83 -18.26
N GLU A 409 -7.11 32.75 -17.59
CA GLU A 409 -8.29 31.96 -18.04
C GLU A 409 -8.82 32.35 -19.43
N ASP A 410 -8.63 33.59 -19.85
CA ASP A 410 -9.08 34.08 -21.17
C ASP A 410 -8.34 33.42 -22.34
N ILE A 411 -7.17 32.84 -22.09
CA ILE A 411 -6.32 32.24 -23.10
C ILE A 411 -5.96 30.78 -22.82
N LEU A 412 -6.38 30.24 -21.67
CA LEU A 412 -6.15 28.83 -21.32
C LEU A 412 -7.39 27.98 -21.60
N PRO A 413 -7.23 26.68 -21.95
CA PRO A 413 -8.33 25.76 -22.16
C PRO A 413 -8.94 25.29 -20.83
N VAL A 414 -9.54 26.24 -20.09
CA VAL A 414 -10.23 25.99 -18.81
C VAL A 414 -11.72 26.20 -18.96
N GLU A 415 -12.52 25.45 -18.20
CA GLU A 415 -13.97 25.64 -18.19
C GLU A 415 -14.33 27.01 -17.55
N GLU A 416 -15.12 27.80 -18.28
CA GLU A 416 -15.75 29.02 -17.72
C GLU A 416 -16.70 28.64 -16.57
N ASN A 417 -16.23 28.69 -15.36
CA ASN A 417 -17.08 28.47 -14.20
C ASN A 417 -16.84 29.58 -13.16
N SER A 418 -17.59 30.68 -13.33
CA SER A 418 -17.52 31.84 -12.43
C SER A 418 -17.86 31.51 -10.96
N ASP A 419 -18.54 30.38 -10.71
CA ASP A 419 -18.88 29.91 -9.37
C ASP A 419 -17.69 29.19 -8.70
N VAL A 420 -16.79 28.61 -9.48
CA VAL A 420 -15.57 27.95 -9.01
C VAL A 420 -14.62 28.98 -8.37
N LYS A 421 -14.40 30.11 -9.03
CA LYS A 421 -13.57 31.23 -8.50
C LYS A 421 -14.00 31.71 -7.11
N ARG A 422 -15.32 31.75 -6.87
CA ARG A 422 -15.89 32.28 -5.62
C ARG A 422 -15.83 31.30 -4.47
N GLN A 423 -15.68 30.01 -4.75
CA GLN A 423 -15.75 28.94 -3.74
C GLN A 423 -14.40 28.31 -3.41
N GLY A 424 -13.29 28.76 -4.04
CA GLY A 424 -11.95 28.21 -3.80
C GLY A 424 -11.75 26.82 -4.39
N TYR A 425 -12.42 26.48 -5.49
CA TYR A 425 -12.20 25.23 -6.22
C TYR A 425 -11.01 25.34 -7.18
N ALA A 426 -10.36 24.19 -7.42
CA ALA A 426 -9.33 24.07 -8.42
C ALA A 426 -9.83 24.47 -9.82
N VAL A 427 -8.96 25.04 -10.63
CA VAL A 427 -9.27 25.29 -12.05
C VAL A 427 -9.58 23.96 -12.73
N LYS A 428 -10.67 23.93 -13.49
CA LYS A 428 -11.05 22.76 -14.24
C LYS A 428 -10.67 22.96 -15.70
N TRP A 429 -9.74 22.14 -16.16
CA TRP A 429 -9.31 22.12 -17.55
C TRP A 429 -10.41 21.54 -18.45
N ALA A 430 -10.48 22.03 -19.69
CA ALA A 430 -11.51 21.65 -20.64
C ALA A 430 -11.24 20.26 -21.24
N PHE A 431 -11.96 19.26 -20.71
CA PHE A 431 -11.94 17.88 -21.19
C PHE A 431 -13.38 17.41 -21.40
N ASP A 432 -13.59 16.55 -22.39
CA ASP A 432 -14.87 15.91 -22.61
C ASP A 432 -15.15 14.81 -21.56
N ASP A 433 -16.35 14.21 -21.62
CA ASP A 433 -16.77 13.13 -20.71
C ASP A 433 -15.88 11.87 -20.83
N ASP A 434 -15.19 11.69 -21.94
CA ASP A 434 -14.23 10.61 -22.20
C ASP A 434 -12.79 10.95 -21.72
N GLY A 435 -12.57 12.15 -21.18
CA GLY A 435 -11.28 12.65 -20.70
C GLY A 435 -10.34 13.10 -21.83
N LYS A 436 -10.87 13.39 -23.02
CA LYS A 436 -10.09 13.95 -24.14
C LYS A 436 -10.09 15.47 -24.05
N PRO A 437 -8.95 16.12 -24.44
CA PRO A 437 -8.88 17.58 -24.49
C PRO A 437 -9.99 18.18 -25.38
N ILE A 438 -10.62 19.24 -24.87
CA ILE A 438 -11.52 20.06 -25.68
C ILE A 438 -10.69 21.19 -26.28
N THR A 439 -10.76 21.33 -27.61
CA THR A 439 -10.13 22.44 -28.31
C THR A 439 -11.03 23.68 -28.18
N ILE A 440 -10.49 24.76 -27.65
CA ILE A 440 -11.17 26.06 -27.61
C ILE A 440 -10.49 27.06 -28.55
N THR A 441 -11.23 28.08 -28.99
CA THR A 441 -10.69 29.15 -29.85
C THR A 441 -10.40 30.38 -29.01
N VAL A 442 -9.16 30.87 -29.09
CA VAL A 442 -8.74 32.05 -28.34
C VAL A 442 -8.16 33.12 -29.27
N ASN A 443 -8.35 34.37 -28.92
CA ASN A 443 -7.71 35.49 -29.58
C ASN A 443 -6.44 35.87 -28.81
N LEU A 444 -5.32 35.21 -29.13
CA LEU A 444 -4.05 35.43 -28.48
C LEU A 444 -3.47 36.80 -28.92
N THR A 445 -3.32 37.73 -27.98
CA THR A 445 -2.72 39.06 -28.22
C THR A 445 -1.29 39.08 -27.71
N ALA A 446 -0.48 40.03 -28.24
CA ALA A 446 0.89 40.19 -27.80
C ALA A 446 1.01 40.50 -26.30
N ASP A 447 0.04 41.26 -25.73
CA ASP A 447 0.02 41.58 -24.31
C ASP A 447 -0.36 40.35 -23.49
N ALA A 448 -1.33 39.56 -23.93
CA ALA A 448 -1.73 38.31 -23.25
C ALA A 448 -0.56 37.29 -23.25
N LEU A 449 0.12 37.14 -24.40
CA LEU A 449 1.29 36.25 -24.49
C LEU A 449 2.45 36.75 -23.60
N ALA A 450 2.69 38.07 -23.54
CA ALA A 450 3.72 38.63 -22.66
C ALA A 450 3.39 38.40 -21.17
N ASN A 451 2.11 38.50 -20.79
CA ASN A 451 1.67 38.19 -19.42
C ASN A 451 1.84 36.69 -19.13
N LEU A 452 1.38 35.82 -20.02
CA LEU A 452 1.56 34.38 -19.86
C LEU A 452 3.04 34.03 -19.69
N LYS A 453 3.92 34.58 -20.54
CA LYS A 453 5.35 34.33 -20.46
C LYS A 453 5.98 34.84 -19.18
N SER A 454 5.60 36.05 -18.73
CA SER A 454 6.14 36.63 -17.48
C SER A 454 5.71 35.89 -16.23
N SER A 455 4.59 35.17 -16.28
CA SER A 455 4.05 34.38 -15.16
C SER A 455 4.43 32.90 -15.24
N MET A 456 5.11 32.47 -16.31
CA MET A 456 5.55 31.05 -16.45
C MET A 456 6.70 30.66 -15.54
N ASP A 457 7.56 31.62 -15.13
CA ASP A 457 8.78 31.32 -14.36
C ASP A 457 8.49 30.53 -13.06
N GLU A 458 7.32 30.73 -12.45
CA GLU A 458 6.91 30.02 -11.23
C GLU A 458 5.91 28.86 -11.51
N SER A 459 5.51 28.68 -12.78
CA SER A 459 4.53 27.69 -13.19
C SER A 459 5.11 26.28 -13.29
N ARG A 460 4.25 25.28 -13.11
CA ARG A 460 4.53 23.86 -13.41
C ARG A 460 4.12 23.45 -14.82
N PHE A 461 3.53 24.35 -15.59
CA PHE A 461 3.08 24.06 -16.95
C PHE A 461 4.11 24.43 -17.99
N SER A 462 3.87 23.96 -19.20
CA SER A 462 4.63 24.30 -20.40
C SER A 462 3.66 24.65 -21.53
N TYR A 463 4.07 25.54 -22.44
CA TYR A 463 3.28 25.80 -23.64
C TYR A 463 4.11 25.78 -24.91
N SER A 464 3.45 25.47 -26.01
CA SER A 464 3.99 25.59 -27.37
C SER A 464 3.00 26.30 -28.27
N ILE A 465 3.50 27.22 -29.09
CA ILE A 465 2.76 27.94 -30.12
C ILE A 465 3.31 27.51 -31.49
N GLU A 466 2.39 27.14 -32.40
CA GLU A 466 2.74 26.77 -33.78
C GLU A 466 1.96 27.64 -34.77
N GLY A 467 2.72 28.37 -35.59
CA GLY A 467 2.19 29.20 -36.68
C GLY A 467 1.67 30.58 -36.27
N GLY A 468 0.99 31.25 -37.23
CA GLY A 468 0.36 32.57 -37.01
C GLY A 468 1.34 33.73 -36.82
N GLU A 469 0.85 34.79 -36.15
CA GLU A 469 1.63 36.03 -35.92
C GLU A 469 2.83 35.80 -34.99
N PHE A 470 2.73 34.87 -34.06
CA PHE A 470 3.77 34.61 -33.06
C PHE A 470 4.80 33.56 -33.50
N GLY A 471 4.54 32.84 -34.61
CA GLY A 471 5.45 31.83 -35.15
C GLY A 471 5.59 30.62 -34.21
N GLU A 472 6.78 30.00 -34.18
CA GLU A 472 7.11 28.90 -33.28
C GLU A 472 7.72 29.45 -32.00
N GLN A 473 7.04 29.28 -30.89
CA GLN A 473 7.53 29.67 -29.56
C GLN A 473 7.18 28.59 -28.53
N THR A 474 8.12 28.32 -27.64
CA THR A 474 7.96 27.36 -26.56
C THR A 474 8.47 27.98 -25.26
N GLU A 475 7.81 27.61 -24.15
CA GLU A 475 8.26 27.96 -22.81
C GLU A 475 7.97 26.81 -21.85
N VAL A 476 8.85 26.61 -20.90
CA VAL A 476 8.69 25.58 -19.86
C VAL A 476 8.90 26.24 -18.51
N GLY A 477 7.93 26.13 -17.64
CA GLY A 477 8.03 26.69 -16.30
C GLY A 477 9.15 26.04 -15.48
N VAL A 478 9.73 26.81 -14.56
CA VAL A 478 10.85 26.31 -13.72
C VAL A 478 10.44 25.12 -12.86
N ASN A 479 9.18 25.09 -12.41
CA ASN A 479 8.63 23.99 -11.61
C ASN A 479 8.05 22.85 -12.47
N HIS A 480 8.15 22.91 -13.81
CA HIS A 480 7.67 21.83 -14.66
C HIS A 480 8.50 20.54 -14.45
N PRO A 481 7.87 19.34 -14.47
CA PRO A 481 8.59 18.08 -14.27
C PRO A 481 9.79 17.83 -15.18
N SER A 482 9.81 18.38 -16.43
CA SER A 482 10.96 18.27 -17.34
C SER A 482 12.07 19.29 -17.04
N SER A 483 11.76 20.36 -16.31
CA SER A 483 12.76 21.29 -15.78
C SER A 483 13.45 20.63 -14.60
N LEU A 484 14.71 20.28 -14.74
CA LEU A 484 15.51 19.83 -13.61
C LEU A 484 16.02 21.08 -12.90
N GLY A 485 15.66 21.24 -11.61
CA GLY A 485 16.04 22.41 -10.82
C GLY A 485 17.53 22.40 -10.44
N ASP A 486 17.93 23.35 -9.59
CA ASP A 486 19.29 23.47 -9.03
C ASP A 486 19.45 22.69 -7.70
N GLY A 487 18.65 21.66 -7.48
CA GLY A 487 18.69 20.82 -6.29
C GLY A 487 20.01 20.07 -6.12
N VAL A 488 20.36 19.76 -4.87
CA VAL A 488 21.66 19.12 -4.53
C VAL A 488 21.88 17.80 -5.28
N LEU A 489 20.82 17.07 -5.63
CA LEU A 489 20.87 15.79 -6.32
C LEU A 489 20.50 15.86 -7.80
N ASP A 490 20.13 17.03 -8.34
CA ASP A 490 19.60 17.15 -9.71
C ASP A 490 20.64 16.92 -10.80
N ALA A 491 21.92 17.08 -10.49
CA ALA A 491 23.00 16.68 -11.39
C ALA A 491 22.97 15.16 -11.74
N ILE A 492 22.34 14.31 -10.91
CA ILE A 492 22.22 12.87 -11.18
C ILE A 492 21.21 12.62 -12.31
N PRO A 493 19.93 13.03 -12.19
CA PRO A 493 18.95 12.84 -13.24
C PRO A 493 19.32 13.59 -14.53
N GLU A 494 19.93 14.78 -14.48
CA GLU A 494 20.41 15.51 -15.64
C GLU A 494 21.44 14.70 -16.43
N THR A 495 22.48 14.19 -15.74
CA THR A 495 23.51 13.36 -16.37
C THR A 495 22.91 12.07 -16.94
N VAL A 496 22.03 11.41 -16.19
CA VAL A 496 21.46 10.13 -16.63
C VAL A 496 20.44 10.33 -17.75
N ARG A 497 19.69 11.45 -17.75
CA ARG A 497 18.79 11.83 -18.83
C ARG A 497 19.55 11.90 -20.15
N SER A 498 20.58 12.73 -20.22
CA SER A 498 21.35 12.97 -21.44
C SER A 498 22.15 11.75 -21.94
N VAL A 499 22.63 10.87 -21.02
CA VAL A 499 23.47 9.71 -21.37
C VAL A 499 22.67 8.45 -21.64
N ILE A 500 21.53 8.27 -20.96
CA ILE A 500 20.76 7.01 -20.99
C ILE A 500 19.34 7.21 -21.52
N TRP A 501 18.56 8.11 -20.93
CA TRP A 501 17.13 8.16 -21.21
C TRP A 501 16.80 8.76 -22.57
N GLU A 502 17.40 9.86 -22.95
CA GLU A 502 17.24 10.48 -24.26
C GLU A 502 17.75 9.60 -25.41
N PRO A 503 19.00 9.06 -25.38
CA PRO A 503 19.46 8.17 -26.43
C PRO A 503 18.62 6.89 -26.60
N LEU A 504 17.92 6.43 -25.54
CA LEU A 504 17.03 5.29 -25.59
C LEU A 504 15.58 5.66 -25.95
N GLY A 505 15.22 6.95 -25.98
CA GLY A 505 13.83 7.40 -26.12
C GLY A 505 12.93 6.87 -25.00
N MET A 506 13.50 6.67 -23.80
CA MET A 506 12.78 6.03 -22.70
C MET A 506 12.00 7.06 -21.89
N SER A 507 10.70 7.20 -22.17
CA SER A 507 9.83 8.11 -21.42
C SER A 507 9.81 7.78 -19.92
N VAL A 508 9.45 8.76 -19.11
CA VAL A 508 9.40 8.65 -17.65
C VAL A 508 8.48 7.51 -17.18
N PHE A 509 7.42 7.21 -17.92
CA PHE A 509 6.55 6.06 -17.63
C PHE A 509 7.33 4.74 -17.66
N TYR A 510 8.14 4.49 -18.67
CA TYR A 510 8.93 3.27 -18.76
C TYR A 510 10.07 3.22 -17.74
N GLN A 511 10.67 4.39 -17.40
CA GLN A 511 11.64 4.48 -16.31
C GLN A 511 10.99 4.07 -14.98
N PHE A 512 9.83 4.63 -14.65
CA PHE A 512 9.09 4.34 -13.44
C PHE A 512 8.58 2.89 -13.41
N LEU A 513 8.14 2.37 -14.54
CA LEU A 513 7.73 0.98 -14.68
C LEU A 513 8.90 0.02 -14.40
N LEU A 514 10.10 0.33 -14.90
CA LEU A 514 11.30 -0.45 -14.63
C LEU A 514 11.58 -0.51 -13.11
N LEU A 515 11.52 0.65 -12.43
CA LEU A 515 11.65 0.70 -10.98
C LEU A 515 10.57 -0.13 -10.29
N GLY A 516 9.32 -0.01 -10.74
CA GLY A 516 8.19 -0.77 -10.23
C GLY A 516 8.39 -2.28 -10.31
N VAL A 517 8.98 -2.78 -11.41
CA VAL A 517 9.35 -4.20 -11.57
C VAL A 517 10.38 -4.62 -10.53
N PHE A 518 11.45 -3.85 -10.32
CA PHE A 518 12.46 -4.17 -9.32
C PHE A 518 11.91 -4.05 -7.89
N ALA A 519 11.19 -2.99 -7.58
CA ALA A 519 10.55 -2.79 -6.28
C ALA A 519 9.54 -3.90 -5.98
N GLY A 520 8.72 -4.29 -6.97
CA GLY A 520 7.76 -5.40 -6.85
C GLY A 520 8.44 -6.73 -6.55
N ALA A 521 9.53 -7.03 -7.24
CA ALA A 521 10.29 -8.24 -6.98
C ALA A 521 10.84 -8.28 -5.54
N LEU A 522 11.32 -7.16 -5.03
CA LEU A 522 11.85 -7.06 -3.66
C LEU A 522 10.73 -7.06 -2.61
N LEU A 523 9.60 -6.42 -2.90
CA LEU A 523 8.48 -6.30 -1.97
C LEU A 523 7.94 -7.67 -1.58
N GLY A 524 7.69 -8.55 -2.57
CA GLY A 524 7.21 -9.91 -2.34
C GLY A 524 8.13 -10.72 -1.43
N GLY A 525 9.44 -10.67 -1.69
CA GLY A 525 10.42 -11.41 -0.91
C GLY A 525 10.68 -10.83 0.47
N SER A 526 10.86 -9.51 0.59
CA SER A 526 11.21 -8.87 1.85
C SER A 526 10.12 -9.02 2.92
N GLN A 527 8.85 -8.81 2.56
CA GLN A 527 7.73 -8.93 3.50
C GLN A 527 7.52 -10.38 3.96
N GLY A 528 7.60 -11.33 3.04
CA GLY A 528 7.44 -12.75 3.35
C GLY A 528 8.54 -13.28 4.27
N LEU A 529 9.81 -12.97 3.97
CA LEU A 529 10.95 -13.36 4.81
C LEU A 529 10.96 -12.63 6.15
N ALA A 530 10.56 -11.36 6.20
CA ALA A 530 10.47 -10.63 7.47
C ALA A 530 9.44 -11.24 8.41
N ARG A 531 8.26 -11.60 7.90
CA ARG A 531 7.21 -12.28 8.68
C ARG A 531 7.65 -13.67 9.12
N SER A 532 8.26 -14.44 8.23
CA SER A 532 8.74 -15.78 8.53
C SER A 532 9.85 -15.77 9.59
N MET A 533 10.87 -14.95 9.42
CA MET A 533 11.98 -14.83 10.37
C MET A 533 11.50 -14.42 11.77
N PHE A 534 10.49 -13.57 11.85
CA PHE A 534 9.86 -13.25 13.13
C PHE A 534 9.14 -14.48 13.70
N GLY A 535 8.33 -15.16 12.89
CA GLY A 535 7.58 -16.35 13.29
C GLY A 535 8.44 -17.48 13.83
N GLN A 536 9.63 -17.69 13.24
CA GLN A 536 10.60 -18.71 13.70
C GLN A 536 11.14 -18.44 15.13
N MET A 537 11.19 -17.17 15.53
CA MET A 537 11.71 -16.75 16.85
C MET A 537 10.62 -16.51 17.90
N VAL A 538 9.35 -16.73 17.55
CA VAL A 538 8.20 -16.50 18.44
C VAL A 538 7.73 -17.82 19.05
N PRO A 539 7.52 -17.89 20.39
CA PRO A 539 6.90 -19.04 21.01
C PRO A 539 5.49 -19.29 20.46
N GLU A 540 5.17 -20.53 20.09
CA GLU A 540 3.83 -20.92 19.59
C GLU A 540 2.74 -20.60 20.63
N THR A 541 3.03 -20.82 21.91
CA THR A 541 2.11 -20.58 23.02
C THR A 541 1.75 -19.11 23.24
N ARG A 542 2.56 -18.17 22.69
CA ARG A 542 2.38 -16.72 22.81
C ARG A 542 2.40 -16.00 21.46
N SER A 543 2.06 -16.71 20.40
CA SER A 543 2.23 -16.19 19.02
C SER A 543 1.36 -14.94 18.76
N ALA A 544 0.12 -14.88 19.23
CA ALA A 544 -0.75 -13.72 19.00
C ALA A 544 -0.30 -12.49 19.80
N GLU A 545 0.24 -12.67 20.99
CA GLU A 545 0.84 -11.59 21.78
C GLU A 545 2.04 -10.96 21.03
N PHE A 546 3.00 -11.78 20.61
CA PHE A 546 4.20 -11.29 19.94
C PHE A 546 3.89 -10.73 18.54
N PHE A 547 2.99 -11.34 17.76
CA PHE A 547 2.51 -10.74 16.52
C PHE A 547 1.69 -9.46 16.74
N GLY A 548 1.09 -9.29 17.92
CA GLY A 548 0.53 -8.01 18.37
C GLY A 548 1.60 -6.92 18.48
N PHE A 549 2.76 -7.24 19.11
CA PHE A 549 3.91 -6.32 19.14
C PHE A 549 4.49 -6.07 17.74
N PHE A 550 4.63 -7.11 16.93
CA PHE A 550 5.10 -6.98 15.56
C PHE A 550 4.20 -6.02 14.74
N GLY A 551 2.89 -6.17 14.87
CA GLY A 551 1.90 -5.26 14.28
C GLY A 551 2.01 -3.84 14.82
N PHE A 552 2.21 -3.67 16.15
CA PHE A 552 2.44 -2.37 16.78
C PHE A 552 3.67 -1.68 16.17
N PHE A 553 4.83 -2.34 16.16
CA PHE A 553 6.05 -1.79 15.58
C PHE A 553 5.88 -1.45 14.11
N GLY A 554 5.22 -2.32 13.32
CA GLY A 554 4.96 -2.07 11.91
C GLY A 554 4.02 -0.87 11.64
N LYS A 555 3.10 -0.55 12.55
CA LYS A 555 2.21 0.61 12.39
C LYS A 555 2.82 1.90 12.91
N VAL A 556 3.56 1.86 14.01
CA VAL A 556 4.29 3.03 14.51
C VAL A 556 5.43 3.41 13.55
N ALA A 557 6.05 2.41 12.92
CA ALA A 557 7.04 2.60 11.88
C ALA A 557 6.51 3.48 10.73
N ALA A 558 5.28 3.27 10.28
CA ALA A 558 4.70 4.04 9.17
C ALA A 558 4.58 5.56 9.39
N LEU A 559 5.05 6.08 10.52
CA LEU A 559 5.05 7.52 10.84
C LEU A 559 6.39 8.21 10.58
N LEU A 560 7.52 7.51 10.76
CA LEU A 560 8.84 8.13 10.67
C LEU A 560 9.27 8.43 9.24
N GLY A 561 9.03 7.50 8.33
CA GLY A 561 9.42 7.66 6.95
C GLY A 561 8.75 8.87 6.26
N PRO A 562 7.41 9.01 6.30
CA PRO A 562 6.74 10.20 5.78
C PRO A 562 7.21 11.50 6.45
N LEU A 563 7.49 11.47 7.77
CA LEU A 563 8.03 12.62 8.48
C LEU A 563 9.43 13.00 7.96
N ILE A 564 10.31 12.02 7.79
CA ILE A 564 11.66 12.25 7.24
C ILE A 564 11.55 12.79 5.80
N TYR A 565 10.72 12.17 4.98
CA TYR A 565 10.47 12.62 3.61
C TYR A 565 10.01 14.09 3.59
N SER A 566 8.97 14.43 4.35
CA SER A 566 8.42 15.78 4.38
C SER A 566 9.44 16.83 4.86
N LEU A 567 10.20 16.52 5.91
CA LEU A 567 11.23 17.45 6.41
C LEU A 567 12.35 17.64 5.38
N MET A 568 12.79 16.58 4.73
CA MET A 568 13.84 16.67 3.72
C MET A 568 13.36 17.36 2.45
N THR A 569 12.10 17.14 2.06
CA THR A 569 11.49 17.84 0.93
C THR A 569 11.37 19.34 1.19
N VAL A 570 10.97 19.74 2.40
CA VAL A 570 10.87 21.18 2.77
C VAL A 570 12.24 21.85 2.88
N TRP A 571 13.26 21.14 3.38
CA TRP A 571 14.60 21.74 3.57
C TRP A 571 15.46 21.72 2.33
N PHE A 572 15.19 20.81 1.41
CA PHE A 572 15.96 20.60 0.18
C PHE A 572 14.99 20.45 -1.00
N ASP A 573 14.65 19.20 -1.37
CA ASP A 573 13.76 18.83 -2.46
C ASP A 573 13.21 17.39 -2.27
N SER A 574 12.23 17.02 -3.11
CA SER A 574 11.59 15.70 -3.06
C SER A 574 12.56 14.55 -3.38
N ARG A 575 13.62 14.77 -4.15
CA ARG A 575 14.64 13.75 -4.47
C ARG A 575 15.48 13.44 -3.24
N VAL A 576 15.89 14.48 -2.50
CA VAL A 576 16.55 14.33 -1.20
C VAL A 576 15.60 13.62 -0.20
N GLY A 577 14.32 13.96 -0.23
CA GLY A 577 13.29 13.31 0.57
C GLY A 577 13.24 11.79 0.35
N ILE A 578 13.13 11.33 -0.88
CA ILE A 578 13.15 9.89 -1.22
C ILE A 578 14.48 9.25 -0.84
N PHE A 579 15.61 9.90 -1.14
CA PHE A 579 16.93 9.37 -0.79
C PHE A 579 17.10 9.16 0.72
N ALA A 580 16.59 10.08 1.53
CA ALA A 580 16.70 10.01 2.99
C ALA A 580 16.01 8.77 3.58
N LEU A 581 15.00 8.21 2.92
CA LEU A 581 14.37 6.96 3.34
C LEU A 581 15.33 5.76 3.33
N SER A 582 16.39 5.82 2.51
CA SER A 582 17.44 4.80 2.52
C SER A 582 18.14 4.66 3.88
N ILE A 583 18.19 5.74 4.67
CA ILE A 583 18.81 5.76 6.00
C ILE A 583 18.09 4.77 6.94
N LEU A 584 16.75 4.72 6.87
CA LEU A 584 15.96 3.78 7.67
C LEU A 584 16.23 2.33 7.28
N ILE A 585 16.31 2.04 5.98
CA ILE A 585 16.60 0.69 5.48
C ILE A 585 18.03 0.28 5.88
N ILE A 586 19.00 1.17 5.73
CA ILE A 586 20.39 0.93 6.12
C ILE A 586 20.50 0.70 7.61
N ALA A 587 19.83 1.52 8.43
CA ALA A 587 19.80 1.33 9.89
C ALA A 587 19.22 -0.04 10.26
N GLY A 588 18.08 -0.40 9.67
CA GLY A 588 17.47 -1.72 9.84
C GLY A 588 18.40 -2.87 9.43
N ALA A 589 19.08 -2.74 8.28
CA ALA A 589 20.03 -3.73 7.79
C ALA A 589 21.25 -3.89 8.71
N ILE A 590 21.75 -2.80 9.29
CA ILE A 590 22.87 -2.83 10.25
C ILE A 590 22.45 -3.52 11.56
N ILE A 591 21.26 -3.19 12.07
CA ILE A 591 20.73 -3.80 13.30
C ILE A 591 20.45 -5.29 13.07
N LEU A 592 19.91 -5.67 11.90
CA LEU A 592 19.63 -7.05 11.52
C LEU A 592 20.88 -7.95 11.60
N ARG A 593 22.07 -7.41 11.35
CA ARG A 593 23.33 -8.19 11.51
C ARG A 593 23.52 -8.72 12.92
N LYS A 594 23.02 -8.00 13.95
CA LYS A 594 23.17 -8.37 15.37
C LYS A 594 22.14 -9.41 15.83
N VAL A 595 21.14 -9.73 15.01
CA VAL A 595 20.13 -10.74 15.35
C VAL A 595 20.73 -12.13 15.20
N ASP A 596 20.70 -12.91 16.26
CA ASP A 596 21.07 -14.33 16.26
C ASP A 596 19.80 -15.18 16.18
N VAL A 597 19.49 -15.67 14.98
CA VAL A 597 18.24 -16.39 14.72
C VAL A 597 18.19 -17.71 15.48
N GLU A 598 19.33 -18.42 15.57
CA GLU A 598 19.41 -19.69 16.27
C GLU A 598 19.15 -19.53 17.77
N ASP A 599 19.74 -18.48 18.40
CA ASP A 599 19.45 -18.10 19.78
C ASP A 599 17.96 -17.75 19.96
N GLY A 600 17.36 -16.97 19.03
CA GLY A 600 15.95 -16.62 19.08
C GLY A 600 15.03 -17.85 19.03
N ILE A 601 15.30 -18.81 18.15
CA ILE A 601 14.56 -20.07 18.04
C ILE A 601 14.73 -20.92 19.33
N ALA A 602 15.93 -20.99 19.86
CA ALA A 602 16.18 -21.75 21.11
C ALA A 602 15.41 -21.16 22.30
N VAL A 603 15.38 -19.83 22.42
CA VAL A 603 14.62 -19.13 23.46
C VAL A 603 13.11 -19.37 23.31
N ALA A 604 12.58 -19.31 22.08
CA ALA A 604 11.17 -19.58 21.80
C ALA A 604 10.77 -21.00 22.22
N LYS A 605 11.55 -22.01 21.85
CA LYS A 605 11.31 -23.41 22.22
C LYS A 605 11.38 -23.64 23.74
N ALA A 606 12.36 -23.04 24.41
CA ALA A 606 12.48 -23.15 25.87
C ALA A 606 11.27 -22.51 26.59
N GLU A 607 10.72 -21.43 26.07
CA GLU A 607 9.51 -20.80 26.61
C GLU A 607 8.27 -21.68 26.39
N ASP A 608 8.13 -22.30 25.21
CA ASP A 608 7.05 -23.22 24.93
C ASP A 608 7.10 -24.45 25.82
N GLU A 609 8.27 -25.05 26.04
CA GLU A 609 8.46 -26.15 26.98
C GLU A 609 8.07 -25.76 28.41
N ARG A 610 8.44 -24.55 28.85
CA ARG A 610 8.06 -24.03 30.17
C ARG A 610 6.55 -23.87 30.30
N ASN A 611 5.91 -23.27 29.30
CA ASN A 611 4.47 -23.05 29.33
C ASN A 611 3.68 -24.36 29.27
N ARG A 612 4.16 -25.36 28.54
CA ARG A 612 3.57 -26.70 28.47
C ARG A 612 3.75 -27.48 29.76
N SER A 613 4.93 -27.39 30.42
CA SER A 613 5.17 -28.07 31.69
C SER A 613 4.38 -27.47 32.86
N ALA A 614 4.19 -26.14 32.87
CA ALA A 614 3.39 -25.47 33.91
C ALA A 614 1.90 -25.82 33.85
N SER A 615 1.41 -26.37 32.74
CA SER A 615 0.01 -26.83 32.60
C SER A 615 -0.21 -28.24 33.18
N HIS A 616 0.85 -28.97 33.51
CA HIS A 616 0.79 -30.32 34.10
C HIS A 616 0.93 -30.34 35.65
N GLU A 617 1.26 -29.21 36.27
CA GLU A 617 1.26 -28.99 37.71
C GLU A 617 -0.06 -28.33 38.17
#